data_56a866462cfa9f90d6cd32875d582ae0
#
_entry.id   56a866462cfa9f90d6cd32875d582ae0
#
_cell.length_a   1.000
_cell.length_b   1.000
_cell.length_c   1.000
_cell.angle_alpha   90.00
_cell.angle_beta   90.00
_cell.angle_gamma   90.00
#
_symmetry.space_group_name_H-M   'P 1'
#
loop_
_entity.id
_entity.type
_entity.pdbx_description
1 polymer ?
#
loop_
_entity_poly.entity_id
_entity_poly.type
_entity_poly.pdbx_seq_one_letter_code
_entity_poly.pdbx_strand_id
1 'polypeptide(L)'
;MKKLALREIRILGDDLLRKRSREVTEVNDKIKDLLQDMEETMIEFDGVGLAAPQIGILKRIIVVMKSEKEIIKLINPVILEQEGAAVDTEGCLSVKKKMVKVNRPTKIKVKALNEDGEEIIFIAEDFFARVICHEVDHLDGILIVDKSI
;
A
#
# COMPACT_ATOMS: atom_id res chain seq x y z
N MET A 1 19.83 2.11 21.84
CA MET A 1 19.32 1.27 20.74
C MET A 1 17.84 1.54 20.54
N LYS A 2 17.46 1.87 19.34
CA LYS A 2 16.06 2.15 19.02
C LYS A 2 15.25 0.85 18.92
N LYS A 3 14.16 0.77 19.66
CA LYS A 3 13.27 -0.39 19.61
C LYS A 3 12.38 -0.30 18.36
N LEU A 4 12.25 -1.38 17.60
CA LEU A 4 11.34 -1.45 16.47
C LEU A 4 9.89 -1.32 16.93
N ALA A 5 9.12 -0.47 16.24
CA ALA A 5 7.70 -0.27 16.51
C ALA A 5 6.86 -1.06 15.52
N LEU A 6 6.88 -2.40 15.67
CA LEU A 6 6.12 -3.30 14.80
C LEU A 6 4.63 -3.26 15.13
N ARG A 7 3.81 -3.30 14.08
CA ARG A 7 2.35 -3.33 14.18
C ARG A 7 1.83 -4.72 13.84
N GLU A 8 0.69 -5.06 14.41
CA GLU A 8 0.01 -6.31 14.11
C GLU A 8 -0.71 -6.18 12.76
N ILE A 9 -0.53 -7.18 11.89
CA ILE A 9 -1.19 -7.20 10.58
C ILE A 9 -2.58 -7.81 10.71
N ARG A 10 -3.59 -7.07 10.28
CA ARG A 10 -4.98 -7.53 10.20
C ARG A 10 -5.12 -8.51 9.04
N ILE A 11 -5.93 -9.54 9.23
CA ILE A 11 -6.08 -10.62 8.24
C ILE A 11 -7.50 -10.69 7.71
N LEU A 12 -7.66 -11.35 6.56
CA LEU A 12 -8.96 -11.58 5.92
C LEU A 12 -9.98 -12.11 6.93
N GLY A 13 -11.15 -11.52 6.96
CA GLY A 13 -12.19 -11.76 7.95
C GLY A 13 -12.34 -10.61 8.94
N ASP A 14 -11.33 -9.75 9.07
CA ASP A 14 -11.43 -8.54 9.88
C ASP A 14 -12.21 -7.48 9.07
N ASP A 15 -13.36 -7.06 9.59
CA ASP A 15 -14.25 -6.10 8.90
C ASP A 15 -13.57 -4.78 8.59
N LEU A 16 -12.55 -4.41 9.36
CA LEU A 16 -11.81 -3.16 9.15
C LEU A 16 -11.16 -3.11 7.77
N LEU A 17 -10.73 -4.28 7.23
CA LEU A 17 -10.12 -4.36 5.90
C LEU A 17 -11.10 -4.03 4.77
N ARG A 18 -12.39 -4.04 5.04
CA ARG A 18 -13.44 -3.75 4.04
C ARG A 18 -13.88 -2.29 4.08
N LYS A 19 -13.37 -1.50 4.99
CA LYS A 19 -13.73 -0.09 5.12
C LYS A 19 -12.87 0.80 4.24
N ARG A 20 -13.46 1.91 3.81
CA ARG A 20 -12.72 2.92 3.07
C ARG A 20 -11.91 3.77 4.04
N SER A 21 -10.65 4.00 3.73
CA SER A 21 -9.76 4.83 4.51
C SER A 21 -10.01 6.32 4.26
N ARG A 22 -9.75 7.15 5.26
CA ARG A 22 -9.93 8.60 5.20
C ARG A 22 -8.66 9.29 4.71
N GLU A 23 -8.83 10.40 4.02
CA GLU A 23 -7.70 11.24 3.63
C GLU A 23 -6.98 11.80 4.85
N VAL A 24 -5.67 11.93 4.72
CA VAL A 24 -4.83 12.61 5.71
C VAL A 24 -4.93 14.10 5.44
N THR A 25 -5.28 14.90 6.46
CA THR A 25 -5.45 16.34 6.32
C THR A 25 -4.19 17.12 6.64
N GLU A 26 -3.27 16.53 7.41
CA GLU A 26 -2.03 17.18 7.81
C GLU A 26 -0.93 16.14 7.98
N VAL A 27 0.22 16.38 7.40
CA VAL A 27 1.40 15.53 7.56
C VAL A 27 2.20 16.03 8.77
N ASN A 28 1.84 15.55 9.94
CA ASN A 28 2.45 15.91 11.21
C ASN A 28 3.39 14.80 11.71
N ASP A 29 3.94 15.00 12.90
CA ASP A 29 4.89 14.02 13.48
C ASP A 29 4.25 12.64 13.70
N LYS A 30 2.95 12.58 14.04
CA LYS A 30 2.24 11.31 14.19
C LYS A 30 2.18 10.54 12.87
N ILE A 31 1.97 11.24 11.76
CA ILE A 31 1.95 10.63 10.44
C ILE A 31 3.36 10.13 10.08
N LYS A 32 4.39 10.91 10.37
CA LYS A 32 5.78 10.50 10.11
C LYS A 32 6.17 9.28 10.93
N ASP A 33 5.75 9.22 12.20
CA ASP A 33 5.98 8.04 13.05
C ASP A 33 5.24 6.82 12.50
N LEU A 34 4.00 7.00 12.04
CA LEU A 34 3.21 5.93 11.44
C LEU A 34 3.89 5.40 10.16
N LEU A 35 4.40 6.28 9.31
CA LEU A 35 5.13 5.88 8.11
C LEU A 35 6.34 5.03 8.45
N GLN A 36 7.08 5.40 9.50
CA GLN A 36 8.25 4.64 9.95
C GLN A 36 7.83 3.27 10.48
N ASP A 37 6.76 3.20 11.29
CA ASP A 37 6.23 1.95 11.81
C ASP A 37 5.78 1.03 10.66
N MET A 38 5.15 1.59 9.64
CA MET A 38 4.70 0.83 8.46
C MET A 38 5.88 0.26 7.68
N GLU A 39 6.93 1.06 7.48
CA GLU A 39 8.15 0.59 6.81
C GLU A 39 8.78 -0.57 7.57
N GLU A 40 8.96 -0.43 8.87
CA GLU A 40 9.54 -1.46 9.72
C GLU A 40 8.70 -2.75 9.73
N THR A 41 7.38 -2.60 9.80
CA THR A 41 6.45 -3.73 9.77
C THR A 41 6.50 -4.46 8.42
N MET A 42 6.50 -3.71 7.31
CA MET A 42 6.59 -4.29 5.97
C MET A 42 7.87 -5.11 5.81
N ILE A 43 9.01 -4.56 6.23
CA ILE A 43 10.31 -5.24 6.14
C ILE A 43 10.33 -6.50 7.00
N GLU A 44 9.84 -6.42 8.23
CA GLU A 44 9.84 -7.56 9.16
C GLU A 44 9.02 -8.75 8.63
N PHE A 45 7.92 -8.47 7.92
CA PHE A 45 7.06 -9.52 7.37
C PHE A 45 7.37 -9.85 5.90
N ASP A 46 8.52 -9.38 5.39
CA ASP A 46 8.98 -9.65 4.01
C ASP A 46 7.98 -9.20 2.93
N GLY A 47 7.25 -8.11 3.20
CA GLY A 47 6.31 -7.55 2.24
C GLY A 47 6.96 -6.62 1.25
N VAL A 48 6.33 -6.42 0.10
CA VAL A 48 6.76 -5.44 -0.91
C VAL A 48 5.91 -4.19 -0.88
N GLY A 49 4.82 -4.21 -0.13
CA GLY A 49 3.93 -3.09 0.09
C GLY A 49 3.09 -3.30 1.33
N LEU A 50 2.61 -2.20 1.91
CA LEU A 50 1.73 -2.23 3.07
C LEU A 50 0.85 -0.99 3.06
N ALA A 51 -0.45 -1.17 3.30
CA ALA A 51 -1.41 -0.08 3.44
C ALA A 51 -1.82 0.07 4.91
N ALA A 52 -2.09 1.29 5.34
CA ALA A 52 -2.42 1.56 6.75
C ALA A 52 -3.58 0.73 7.30
N PRO A 53 -4.67 0.45 6.53
CA PRO A 53 -5.72 -0.44 7.04
C PRO A 53 -5.23 -1.80 7.48
N GLN A 54 -4.17 -2.33 6.86
CA GLN A 54 -3.63 -3.64 7.22
C GLN A 54 -3.04 -3.68 8.64
N ILE A 55 -2.76 -2.53 9.22
CA ILE A 55 -2.33 -2.42 10.61
C ILE A 55 -3.38 -1.72 11.50
N GLY A 56 -4.62 -1.68 11.03
CA GLY A 56 -5.75 -1.18 11.80
C GLY A 56 -5.97 0.33 11.75
N ILE A 57 -5.29 1.03 10.85
CA ILE A 57 -5.38 2.49 10.74
C ILE A 57 -6.11 2.85 9.44
N LEU A 58 -7.31 3.44 9.57
CA LEU A 58 -8.12 3.81 8.39
C LEU A 58 -7.73 5.19 7.84
N LYS A 59 -6.49 5.28 7.35
CA LYS A 59 -5.94 6.47 6.70
C LYS A 59 -5.36 6.10 5.35
N ARG A 60 -5.44 7.01 4.39
CA ARG A 60 -4.97 6.78 3.03
C ARG A 60 -3.45 6.95 2.94
N ILE A 61 -2.75 5.95 3.47
CA ILE A 61 -1.29 5.91 3.51
C ILE A 61 -0.84 4.53 3.06
N ILE A 62 0.16 4.49 2.18
CA ILE A 62 0.80 3.25 1.76
C ILE A 62 2.32 3.40 1.78
N VAL A 63 3.01 2.30 2.00
CA VAL A 63 4.46 2.20 1.80
C VAL A 63 4.69 1.10 0.77
N VAL A 64 5.56 1.34 -0.18
CA VAL A 64 5.85 0.39 -1.27
C VAL A 64 7.34 0.31 -1.51
N MET A 65 7.82 -0.88 -1.82
CA MET A 65 9.20 -1.12 -2.17
C MET A 65 9.37 -0.94 -3.69
N LYS A 66 10.05 0.12 -4.09
CA LYS A 66 10.34 0.38 -5.50
C LYS A 66 11.49 -0.51 -5.98
N SER A 67 12.46 -0.75 -5.10
CA SER A 67 13.58 -1.65 -5.32
C SER A 67 14.07 -2.12 -3.96
N GLU A 68 15.03 -3.06 -3.93
CA GLU A 68 15.61 -3.55 -2.66
C GLU A 68 16.19 -2.44 -1.79
N LYS A 69 16.55 -1.31 -2.41
CA LYS A 69 17.22 -0.18 -1.73
C LYS A 69 16.34 1.05 -1.57
N GLU A 70 15.14 1.05 -2.13
CA GLU A 70 14.30 2.25 -2.10
C GLU A 70 12.86 1.90 -1.71
N ILE A 71 12.41 2.50 -0.61
CA ILE A 71 11.04 2.40 -0.13
C ILE A 71 10.37 3.75 -0.29
N ILE A 72 9.21 3.77 -0.93
CA ILE A 72 8.45 4.98 -1.23
C ILE A 72 7.27 5.04 -0.26
N LYS A 73 7.06 6.21 0.34
CA LYS A 73 5.95 6.47 1.26
C LYS A 73 4.99 7.43 0.59
N LEU A 74 3.74 7.02 0.43
CA LEU A 74 2.72 7.79 -0.28
C LEU A 74 1.53 8.08 0.62
N ILE A 75 1.15 9.35 0.70
CA ILE A 75 0.02 9.83 1.47
C ILE A 75 -1.03 10.35 0.50
N ASN A 76 -2.29 9.93 0.69
CA ASN A 76 -3.41 10.27 -0.19
C ASN A 76 -3.14 9.94 -1.67
N PRO A 77 -2.65 8.72 -1.98
CA PRO A 77 -2.35 8.40 -3.37
C PRO A 77 -3.60 8.33 -4.23
N VAL A 78 -3.49 8.87 -5.45
CA VAL A 78 -4.56 8.84 -6.46
C VAL A 78 -3.95 8.35 -7.77
N ILE A 79 -4.58 7.38 -8.40
CA ILE A 79 -4.18 6.93 -9.72
C ILE A 79 -4.90 7.81 -10.74
N LEU A 80 -4.16 8.71 -11.38
CA LEU A 80 -4.70 9.68 -12.32
C LEU A 80 -4.98 9.07 -13.70
N GLU A 81 -4.11 8.18 -14.15
CA GLU A 81 -4.21 7.54 -15.45
C GLU A 81 -3.70 6.12 -15.34
N GLN A 82 -4.24 5.23 -16.17
CA GLN A 82 -3.77 3.86 -16.25
C GLN A 82 -3.82 3.36 -17.68
N GLU A 83 -2.90 2.47 -18.02
CA GLU A 83 -2.71 1.99 -19.36
C GLU A 83 -2.19 0.55 -19.33
N GLY A 84 -2.61 -0.24 -20.31
CA GLY A 84 -2.18 -1.63 -20.43
C GLY A 84 -2.88 -2.56 -19.47
N ALA A 85 -2.55 -3.83 -19.58
CA ALA A 85 -3.10 -4.88 -18.72
C ALA A 85 -2.15 -6.07 -18.70
N ALA A 86 -1.96 -6.64 -17.53
CA ALA A 86 -1.18 -7.85 -17.35
C ALA A 86 -1.77 -8.67 -16.21
N VAL A 87 -1.83 -9.98 -16.42
CA VAL A 87 -2.27 -10.92 -15.38
C VAL A 87 -1.02 -11.52 -14.74
N ASP A 88 -0.97 -11.48 -13.42
CA ASP A 88 0.11 -12.11 -12.68
C ASP A 88 -0.42 -12.56 -11.31
N THR A 89 0.36 -13.38 -10.65
CA THR A 89 0.00 -13.91 -9.35
C THR A 89 0.38 -12.92 -8.25
N GLU A 90 -0.56 -12.67 -7.34
CA GLU A 90 -0.35 -11.79 -6.18
C GLU A 90 -0.62 -12.51 -4.88
N GLY A 91 0.18 -12.18 -3.87
CA GLY A 91 -0.07 -12.55 -2.49
C GLY A 91 -0.27 -11.29 -1.67
N CYS A 92 -0.71 -11.43 -0.43
CA CYS A 92 -0.95 -10.31 0.46
C CYS A 92 -0.69 -10.73 1.90
N LEU A 93 -0.05 -9.87 2.69
CA LEU A 93 0.20 -10.13 4.10
C LEU A 93 -1.09 -10.35 4.91
N SER A 94 -2.20 -9.75 4.45
CA SER A 94 -3.52 -9.89 5.07
C SER A 94 -4.29 -11.12 4.60
N VAL A 95 -3.83 -11.80 3.56
CA VAL A 95 -4.47 -13.00 2.99
C VAL A 95 -3.43 -14.12 2.98
N LYS A 96 -3.28 -14.76 4.13
CA LYS A 96 -2.25 -15.79 4.33
C LYS A 96 -2.50 -17.04 3.50
N LYS A 97 -1.41 -17.65 3.02
CA LYS A 97 -1.41 -18.94 2.32
C LYS A 97 -2.27 -18.99 1.05
N LYS A 98 -2.59 -17.84 0.49
CA LYS A 98 -3.41 -17.79 -0.72
C LYS A 98 -2.76 -16.86 -1.74
N MET A 99 -2.54 -17.40 -2.94
CA MET A 99 -2.05 -16.65 -4.09
C MET A 99 -3.14 -16.66 -5.13
N VAL A 100 -3.42 -15.49 -5.71
CA VAL A 100 -4.48 -15.38 -6.72
C VAL A 100 -3.94 -14.64 -7.94
N LYS A 101 -4.52 -14.93 -9.11
CA LYS A 101 -4.19 -14.21 -10.35
C LYS A 101 -5.03 -12.96 -10.43
N VAL A 102 -4.39 -11.84 -10.71
CA VAL A 102 -5.03 -10.54 -10.78
C VAL A 102 -4.58 -9.80 -12.03
N ASN A 103 -5.54 -9.18 -12.72
CA ASN A 103 -5.26 -8.33 -13.86
C ASN A 103 -5.04 -6.90 -13.36
N ARG A 104 -3.89 -6.31 -13.72
CA ARG A 104 -3.53 -4.95 -13.32
C ARG A 104 -3.04 -4.14 -14.52
N PRO A 105 -3.16 -2.81 -14.47
CA PRO A 105 -2.53 -1.98 -15.49
C PRO A 105 -1.01 -2.13 -15.43
N THR A 106 -0.36 -2.01 -16.59
CA THR A 106 1.11 -2.11 -16.67
C THR A 106 1.79 -0.77 -16.46
N LYS A 107 1.03 0.32 -16.56
CA LYS A 107 1.57 1.67 -16.39
C LYS A 107 0.49 2.55 -15.74
N ILE A 108 0.89 3.31 -14.73
CA ILE A 108 -0.01 4.24 -14.04
C ILE A 108 0.68 5.57 -13.81
N LYS A 109 -0.12 6.61 -13.71
CA LYS A 109 0.32 7.93 -13.27
C LYS A 109 -0.26 8.18 -11.90
N VAL A 110 0.59 8.47 -10.93
CA VAL A 110 0.21 8.60 -9.52
C VAL A 110 0.45 10.01 -9.03
N LYS A 111 -0.52 10.53 -8.29
CA LYS A 111 -0.40 11.78 -7.54
C LYS A 111 -0.51 11.45 -6.07
N ALA A 112 0.37 11.97 -5.25
CA ALA A 112 0.35 11.73 -3.80
C ALA A 112 1.10 12.84 -3.08
N LEU A 113 1.05 12.82 -1.75
CA LEU A 113 1.95 13.60 -0.92
C LEU A 113 3.09 12.66 -0.50
N ASN A 114 4.30 13.21 -0.43
CA ASN A 114 5.44 12.48 0.11
C ASN A 114 5.48 12.63 1.64
N GLU A 115 6.51 12.09 2.28
CA GLU A 115 6.65 12.13 3.74
C GLU A 115 6.85 13.54 4.31
N ASP A 116 7.20 14.50 3.47
CA ASP A 116 7.35 15.92 3.86
C ASP A 116 6.08 16.71 3.59
N GLY A 117 5.02 16.07 3.11
CA GLY A 117 3.76 16.73 2.79
C GLY A 117 3.75 17.44 1.46
N GLU A 118 4.75 17.21 0.62
CA GLU A 118 4.86 17.83 -0.71
C GLU A 118 4.13 16.99 -1.75
N GLU A 119 3.41 17.65 -2.66
CA GLU A 119 2.74 16.96 -3.75
C GLU A 119 3.74 16.45 -4.78
N ILE A 120 3.61 15.19 -5.14
CA ILE A 120 4.43 14.55 -6.16
C ILE A 120 3.52 13.88 -7.20
N ILE A 121 3.98 13.86 -8.45
CA ILE A 121 3.33 13.16 -9.55
C ILE A 121 4.42 12.35 -10.25
N PHE A 122 4.16 11.07 -10.47
CA PHE A 122 5.15 10.19 -11.12
C PHE A 122 4.48 9.06 -11.89
N ILE A 123 5.27 8.43 -12.76
CA ILE A 123 4.85 7.27 -13.55
C ILE A 123 5.43 6.02 -12.89
N ALA A 124 4.61 5.00 -12.73
CA ALA A 124 5.04 3.68 -12.26
C ALA A 124 4.69 2.64 -13.32
N GLU A 125 5.57 1.67 -13.52
CA GLU A 125 5.41 0.64 -14.53
C GLU A 125 5.61 -0.75 -13.95
N ASP A 126 5.02 -1.74 -14.61
CA ASP A 126 5.21 -3.16 -14.35
C ASP A 126 4.97 -3.55 -12.88
N PHE A 127 5.93 -4.18 -12.23
CA PHE A 127 5.76 -4.66 -10.86
C PHE A 127 5.50 -3.52 -9.88
N PHE A 128 6.18 -2.39 -10.03
CA PHE A 128 5.97 -1.23 -9.15
C PHE A 128 4.55 -0.69 -9.29
N ALA A 129 4.03 -0.62 -10.53
CA ALA A 129 2.63 -0.21 -10.75
C ALA A 129 1.67 -1.20 -10.08
N ARG A 130 1.94 -2.50 -10.21
CA ARG A 130 1.14 -3.56 -9.60
C ARG A 130 1.04 -3.42 -8.08
N VAL A 131 2.18 -3.21 -7.44
CA VAL A 131 2.24 -3.06 -5.98
C VAL A 131 1.44 -1.84 -5.52
N ILE A 132 1.61 -0.70 -6.21
CA ILE A 132 0.86 0.52 -5.88
C ILE A 132 -0.65 0.29 -6.01
N CYS A 133 -1.10 -0.31 -7.12
CA CYS A 133 -2.53 -0.60 -7.32
C CYS A 133 -3.09 -1.52 -6.23
N HIS A 134 -2.33 -2.54 -5.87
CA HIS A 134 -2.69 -3.47 -4.80
C HIS A 134 -2.90 -2.71 -3.47
N GLU A 135 -1.96 -1.84 -3.11
CA GLU A 135 -2.04 -1.10 -1.84
C GLU A 135 -3.14 -0.03 -1.88
N VAL A 136 -3.34 0.65 -3.01
CA VAL A 136 -4.44 1.61 -3.16
C VAL A 136 -5.80 0.91 -3.02
N ASP A 137 -5.94 -0.31 -3.54
CA ASP A 137 -7.17 -1.10 -3.36
C ASP A 137 -7.49 -1.29 -1.87
N HIS A 138 -6.49 -1.56 -1.03
CA HIS A 138 -6.70 -1.67 0.41
C HIS A 138 -7.32 -0.41 1.01
N LEU A 139 -6.96 0.76 0.50
CA LEU A 139 -7.51 2.03 0.97
C LEU A 139 -9.01 2.16 0.66
N ASP A 140 -9.49 1.42 -0.32
CA ASP A 140 -10.89 1.39 -0.72
C ASP A 140 -11.62 0.12 -0.22
N GLY A 141 -10.99 -0.65 0.66
CA GLY A 141 -11.58 -1.86 1.22
C GLY A 141 -11.61 -3.04 0.26
N ILE A 142 -10.75 -3.03 -0.75
CA ILE A 142 -10.67 -4.08 -1.78
C ILE A 142 -9.46 -4.97 -1.51
N LEU A 143 -9.68 -6.28 -1.49
CA LEU A 143 -8.64 -7.28 -1.27
C LEU A 143 -8.39 -8.08 -2.56
N ILE A 144 -7.24 -8.74 -2.64
CA ILE A 144 -6.88 -9.53 -3.85
C ILE A 144 -7.92 -10.58 -4.21
N VAL A 145 -8.59 -11.16 -3.21
CA VAL A 145 -9.63 -12.17 -3.44
C VAL A 145 -10.82 -11.60 -4.21
N ASP A 146 -11.04 -10.28 -4.15
CA ASP A 146 -12.11 -9.60 -4.89
C ASP A 146 -11.74 -9.39 -6.35
N LYS A 147 -10.46 -9.39 -6.66
CA LYS A 147 -9.88 -9.16 -7.99
C LYS A 147 -9.42 -10.46 -8.65
N SER A 148 -9.57 -11.57 -7.99
CA SER A 148 -9.14 -12.89 -8.49
C SER A 148 -9.85 -13.24 -9.79
N ILE A 149 -9.08 -13.70 -10.76
CA ILE A 149 -9.61 -14.24 -12.02
C ILE A 149 -9.44 -15.75 -12.10
#